data_9fca887d8a067a2d40c3b095a34a1d66
#
_entry.id   9fca887d8a067a2d40c3b095a34a1d66
#
_cell.length_a   1.000
_cell.length_b   1.000
_cell.length_c   1.000
_cell.angle_alpha   90.00
_cell.angle_beta   90.00
_cell.angle_gamma   90.00
#
_symmetry.space_group_name_H-M   'P 1'
#
loop_
_entity.id
_entity.type
_entity.pdbx_description
1 polymer ?
#
loop_
_entity_poly.entity_id
_entity_poly.type
_entity_poly.pdbx_seq_one_letter_code
_entity_poly.pdbx_strand_id
1 'polypeptide(L)'
;MGKTVKKEIGFSLWKRKFLPHIIVELPHGINKLPKDTDVKRADDQFFIVDDSSVLGIMYLCIGIALFFATLFFWGESNTEIILSTSSFLIGSFHIIYKFTHPKKILILDRLNGIITFPGFLYGKPITMSFEEVLAEVRGGYGAGMATLALLHQNKLTAYSAILESTPLQSWSFMVWYMDKNRPLPPGKVFDPYRQKDYERRKKEGFPKPLYQSWIATPENP
;
A
#
# COMPACT_ATOMS: atom_id res chain seq x y z
N MET A 1 -26.75 0.82 8.20
CA MET A 1 -27.19 0.22 6.93
C MET A 1 -26.17 0.66 5.86
N GLY A 2 -25.10 -0.13 5.67
CA GLY A 2 -23.97 0.21 4.78
C GLY A 2 -24.38 0.10 3.32
N LYS A 3 -24.35 1.19 2.59
CA LYS A 3 -24.48 1.19 1.14
C LYS A 3 -23.30 0.46 0.53
N THR A 4 -23.53 -0.73 0.02
CA THR A 4 -22.60 -1.45 -0.85
C THR A 4 -22.48 -0.65 -2.13
N VAL A 5 -21.41 0.11 -2.29
CA VAL A 5 -21.14 0.82 -3.55
C VAL A 5 -20.73 -0.21 -4.59
N LYS A 6 -21.70 -0.71 -5.36
CA LYS A 6 -21.46 -1.43 -6.59
C LYS A 6 -21.09 -0.38 -7.65
N LYS A 7 -19.80 -0.22 -7.93
CA LYS A 7 -19.36 0.51 -9.10
C LYS A 7 -18.76 -0.50 -10.07
N GLU A 8 -19.52 -0.84 -11.10
CA GLU A 8 -19.03 -1.58 -12.26
C GLU A 8 -18.10 -0.65 -13.05
N ILE A 9 -16.80 -0.84 -12.91
CA ILE A 9 -15.84 -0.24 -13.83
C ILE A 9 -15.68 -1.24 -14.96
N GLY A 10 -16.21 -0.89 -16.14
CA GLY A 10 -16.12 -1.72 -17.33
C GLY A 10 -14.68 -2.05 -17.70
N PHE A 11 -14.39 -3.29 -17.82
CA PHE A 11 -13.25 -4.09 -18.22
C PHE A 11 -12.74 -5.00 -17.09
N SER A 12 -13.59 -5.92 -16.65
CA SER A 12 -13.15 -7.17 -16.01
C SER A 12 -14.30 -8.16 -16.00
N LEU A 13 -14.08 -9.35 -16.55
CA LEU A 13 -14.96 -10.52 -16.47
C LEU A 13 -15.12 -11.07 -15.02
N TRP A 14 -14.50 -10.42 -14.04
CA TRP A 14 -14.48 -10.82 -12.63
C TRP A 14 -15.10 -9.71 -11.77
N LYS A 15 -16.15 -10.03 -11.02
CA LYS A 15 -16.75 -9.12 -10.04
C LYS A 15 -15.71 -8.79 -8.95
N ARG A 16 -15.17 -7.59 -8.94
CA ARG A 16 -14.26 -7.13 -7.89
C ARG A 16 -15.04 -6.98 -6.59
N LYS A 17 -14.54 -7.59 -5.52
CA LYS A 17 -15.10 -7.46 -4.17
C LYS A 17 -14.19 -6.53 -3.37
N PHE A 18 -14.68 -5.33 -3.10
CA PHE A 18 -13.97 -4.38 -2.24
C PHE A 18 -14.21 -4.69 -0.78
N LEU A 19 -13.15 -4.51 0.01
CA LEU A 19 -13.21 -4.63 1.46
C LEU A 19 -13.88 -3.39 2.04
N PRO A 20 -14.80 -3.56 3.01
CA PRO A 20 -15.35 -2.42 3.75
C PRO A 20 -14.29 -1.82 4.68
N HIS A 21 -14.49 -0.55 5.10
CA HIS A 21 -13.68 0.08 6.14
C HIS A 21 -14.09 -0.45 7.52
N ILE A 22 -13.72 -1.70 7.79
CA ILE A 22 -14.05 -2.44 9.02
C ILE A 22 -12.79 -3.15 9.50
N ILE A 23 -12.55 -3.15 10.81
CA ILE A 23 -11.49 -3.93 11.43
C ILE A 23 -12.01 -5.36 11.58
N VAL A 24 -11.48 -6.29 10.78
CA VAL A 24 -11.95 -7.69 10.75
C VAL A 24 -11.02 -8.65 11.47
N GLU A 25 -9.72 -8.34 11.52
CA GLU A 25 -8.68 -9.17 12.16
C GLU A 25 -7.80 -8.32 13.06
N LEU A 26 -7.29 -8.93 14.14
CA LEU A 26 -6.32 -8.26 15.00
C LEU A 26 -4.99 -8.12 14.25
N PRO A 27 -4.52 -6.91 13.94
CA PRO A 27 -3.23 -6.72 13.32
C PRO A 27 -2.09 -7.12 14.27
N HIS A 28 -1.01 -7.65 13.72
CA HIS A 28 0.20 -7.87 14.49
C HIS A 28 0.77 -6.54 14.94
N GLY A 29 1.19 -6.47 16.20
CA GLY A 29 1.76 -5.23 16.73
C GLY A 29 3.10 -4.91 16.10
N ILE A 30 3.27 -3.71 15.56
CA ILE A 30 4.57 -3.23 15.08
C ILE A 30 5.46 -2.96 16.29
N ASN A 31 6.33 -3.90 16.61
CA ASN A 31 7.14 -3.84 17.84
C ASN A 31 8.48 -3.11 17.65
N LYS A 32 8.97 -3.03 16.44
CA LYS A 32 10.19 -2.28 16.08
C LYS A 32 9.97 -1.65 14.71
N LEU A 33 10.58 -0.48 14.51
CA LEU A 33 10.90 0.00 13.15
C LEU A 33 12.25 -0.61 12.81
N PRO A 34 12.31 -1.74 12.11
CA PRO A 34 13.59 -2.32 11.76
C PRO A 34 14.29 -1.36 10.82
N LYS A 35 15.62 -1.23 10.94
CA LYS A 35 16.44 -0.38 10.05
C LYS A 35 16.27 -0.75 8.57
N ASP A 36 15.85 -1.98 8.32
CA ASP A 36 15.72 -2.57 6.99
C ASP A 36 14.26 -2.70 6.52
N THR A 37 13.28 -2.16 7.27
CA THR A 37 11.88 -2.16 6.81
C THR A 37 11.55 -0.90 6.04
N ASP A 38 10.53 -1.06 5.21
CA ASP A 38 9.96 0.02 4.43
C ASP A 38 9.25 1.08 5.29
N VAL A 39 8.91 0.76 6.57
CA VAL A 39 8.29 1.71 7.51
C VAL A 39 9.35 2.68 8.04
N LYS A 40 9.26 3.93 7.63
CA LYS A 40 10.19 5.00 8.02
C LYS A 40 9.72 5.81 9.23
N ARG A 41 8.42 5.89 9.43
CA ARG A 41 7.81 6.65 10.53
C ARG A 41 6.51 5.99 10.95
N ALA A 42 6.27 5.89 12.25
CA ALA A 42 5.01 5.45 12.83
C ALA A 42 4.81 6.19 14.15
N ASP A 43 3.92 7.15 14.17
CA ASP A 43 3.59 7.95 15.36
C ASP A 43 2.07 8.18 15.49
N ASP A 44 1.65 9.12 16.30
CA ASP A 44 0.26 9.45 16.54
C ASP A 44 -0.41 10.20 15.36
N GLN A 45 0.37 10.70 14.41
CA GLN A 45 -0.13 11.47 13.27
C GLN A 45 0.20 10.82 11.93
N PHE A 46 1.45 10.38 11.74
CA PHE A 46 1.92 9.88 10.45
C PHE A 46 2.39 8.42 10.53
N PHE A 47 1.97 7.65 9.54
CA PHE A 47 2.53 6.34 9.23
C PHE A 47 3.08 6.38 7.80
N ILE A 48 4.39 6.21 7.66
CA ILE A 48 5.10 6.41 6.39
C ILE A 48 5.82 5.14 6.01
N VAL A 49 5.51 4.62 4.81
CA VAL A 49 6.15 3.45 4.20
C VAL A 49 6.89 3.88 2.95
N ASP A 50 8.14 3.43 2.79
CA ASP A 50 8.98 3.75 1.63
C ASP A 50 9.39 2.46 0.91
N ASP A 51 8.66 2.09 -0.12
CA ASP A 51 8.87 0.90 -0.94
C ASP A 51 9.94 1.10 -2.05
N SER A 52 10.64 2.22 -2.03
CA SER A 52 11.59 2.58 -3.10
C SER A 52 12.71 1.57 -3.29
N SER A 53 13.19 0.97 -2.20
CA SER A 53 14.31 0.01 -2.24
C SER A 53 13.91 -1.29 -2.93
N VAL A 54 12.79 -1.88 -2.54
CA VAL A 54 12.29 -3.16 -3.08
C VAL A 54 11.95 -3.02 -4.56
N LEU A 55 11.17 -1.99 -4.91
CA LEU A 55 10.83 -1.68 -6.30
C LEU A 55 12.09 -1.43 -7.14
N GLY A 56 13.05 -0.69 -6.59
CA GLY A 56 14.29 -0.42 -7.30
C GLY A 56 15.11 -1.66 -7.62
N ILE A 57 15.23 -2.63 -6.70
CA ILE A 57 15.93 -3.90 -6.94
C ILE A 57 15.19 -4.72 -8.01
N MET A 58 13.85 -4.79 -7.92
CA MET A 58 13.04 -5.49 -8.91
C MET A 58 13.26 -4.93 -10.33
N TYR A 59 13.22 -3.61 -10.50
CA TYR A 59 13.49 -2.97 -11.80
C TYR A 59 14.91 -3.26 -12.30
N LEU A 60 15.91 -3.26 -11.41
CA LEU A 60 17.28 -3.59 -11.79
C LEU A 60 17.39 -5.02 -12.30
N CYS A 61 16.81 -5.99 -11.59
CA CYS A 61 16.83 -7.40 -12.00
C CYS A 61 16.16 -7.60 -13.36
N ILE A 62 14.99 -7.00 -13.58
CA ILE A 62 14.28 -7.07 -14.87
C ILE A 62 15.12 -6.42 -15.97
N GLY A 63 15.70 -5.25 -15.69
CA GLY A 63 16.54 -4.52 -16.65
C GLY A 63 17.76 -5.33 -17.09
N ILE A 64 18.46 -5.94 -16.14
CA ILE A 64 19.62 -6.79 -16.41
C ILE A 64 19.19 -8.04 -17.22
N ALA A 65 18.11 -8.73 -16.81
CA ALA A 65 17.62 -9.91 -17.52
C ALA A 65 17.27 -9.60 -18.99
N LEU A 66 16.55 -8.49 -19.23
CA LEU A 66 16.19 -8.06 -20.57
C LEU A 66 17.40 -7.60 -21.38
N PHE A 67 18.37 -6.93 -20.74
CA PHE A 67 19.61 -6.54 -21.39
C PHE A 67 20.39 -7.76 -21.88
N PHE A 68 20.53 -8.80 -21.06
CA PHE A 68 21.16 -10.04 -21.49
C PHE A 68 20.34 -10.80 -22.53
N ALA A 69 19.00 -10.73 -22.49
CA ALA A 69 18.16 -11.34 -23.50
C ALA A 69 18.45 -10.80 -24.91
N THR A 70 18.95 -9.56 -25.04
CA THR A 70 19.36 -9.01 -26.35
C THR A 70 20.40 -9.88 -27.06
N LEU A 71 21.30 -10.51 -26.28
CA LEU A 71 22.37 -11.35 -26.81
C LEU A 71 21.83 -12.68 -27.38
N PHE A 72 20.73 -13.19 -26.82
CA PHE A 72 20.08 -14.42 -27.30
C PHE A 72 19.23 -14.20 -28.54
N PHE A 73 18.68 -13.00 -28.71
CA PHE A 73 17.85 -12.64 -29.88
C PHE A 73 18.66 -11.92 -30.96
N TRP A 74 19.98 -11.90 -30.83
CA TRP A 74 20.85 -11.28 -31.84
C TRP A 74 20.95 -12.18 -33.06
N GLY A 75 20.34 -11.73 -34.19
CA GLY A 75 20.32 -12.46 -35.44
C GLY A 75 20.07 -11.54 -36.64
N GLU A 76 20.03 -12.12 -37.82
CA GLU A 76 19.88 -11.37 -39.08
C GLU A 76 18.44 -11.23 -39.55
N SER A 77 17.52 -12.01 -38.97
CA SER A 77 16.10 -11.92 -39.38
C SER A 77 15.44 -10.67 -38.81
N ASN A 78 14.47 -10.10 -39.54
CA ASN A 78 13.71 -8.93 -39.11
C ASN A 78 13.07 -9.13 -37.71
N THR A 79 12.61 -10.34 -37.41
CA THR A 79 11.99 -10.68 -36.13
C THR A 79 12.99 -10.63 -34.98
N GLU A 80 14.19 -11.19 -35.20
CA GLU A 80 15.28 -11.19 -34.20
C GLU A 80 15.79 -9.77 -33.95
N ILE A 81 15.92 -8.95 -34.98
CA ILE A 81 16.30 -7.55 -34.85
C ILE A 81 15.26 -6.77 -34.01
N ILE A 82 13.95 -6.98 -34.28
CA ILE A 82 12.88 -6.31 -33.50
C ILE A 82 12.92 -6.77 -32.06
N LEU A 83 13.04 -8.07 -31.78
CA LEU A 83 13.07 -8.61 -30.42
C LEU A 83 14.30 -8.11 -29.64
N SER A 84 15.46 -8.16 -30.25
CA SER A 84 16.72 -7.68 -29.68
C SER A 84 16.66 -6.19 -29.34
N THR A 85 16.25 -5.35 -30.31
CA THR A 85 16.15 -3.91 -30.12
C THR A 85 15.11 -3.57 -29.02
N SER A 86 13.96 -4.23 -29.02
CA SER A 86 12.91 -4.02 -28.00
C SER A 86 13.41 -4.41 -26.62
N SER A 87 14.08 -5.55 -26.49
CA SER A 87 14.66 -6.02 -25.20
C SER A 87 15.72 -5.05 -24.69
N PHE A 88 16.58 -4.53 -25.58
CA PHE A 88 17.58 -3.53 -25.24
C PHE A 88 16.95 -2.23 -24.73
N LEU A 89 15.97 -1.69 -25.42
CA LEU A 89 15.31 -0.43 -25.03
C LEU A 89 14.57 -0.56 -23.71
N ILE A 90 13.80 -1.64 -23.52
CA ILE A 90 13.04 -1.90 -22.29
C ILE A 90 14.01 -2.18 -21.14
N GLY A 91 15.06 -2.97 -21.34
CA GLY A 91 16.09 -3.25 -20.33
C GLY A 91 16.81 -1.99 -19.89
N SER A 92 17.25 -1.17 -20.84
CA SER A 92 17.90 0.12 -20.57
C SER A 92 16.97 1.06 -19.79
N PHE A 93 15.70 1.15 -20.15
CA PHE A 93 14.71 1.94 -19.40
C PHE A 93 14.62 1.49 -17.94
N HIS A 94 14.55 0.19 -17.65
CA HIS A 94 14.47 -0.31 -16.28
C HIS A 94 15.72 -0.02 -15.46
N ILE A 95 16.90 -0.13 -16.08
CA ILE A 95 18.16 0.22 -15.43
C ILE A 95 18.23 1.71 -15.11
N ILE A 96 17.91 2.57 -16.08
CA ILE A 96 17.88 4.02 -15.88
C ILE A 96 16.86 4.38 -14.80
N TYR A 97 15.66 3.80 -14.87
CA TYR A 97 14.60 4.05 -13.91
C TYR A 97 15.02 3.73 -12.47
N LYS A 98 15.78 2.64 -12.25
CA LYS A 98 16.34 2.30 -10.93
C LYS A 98 17.10 3.45 -10.28
N PHE A 99 17.86 4.21 -11.06
CA PHE A 99 18.72 5.28 -10.54
C PHE A 99 18.05 6.65 -10.51
N THR A 100 16.95 6.82 -11.25
CA THR A 100 16.30 8.13 -11.45
C THR A 100 14.87 8.21 -10.89
N HIS A 101 14.27 7.07 -10.47
CA HIS A 101 12.88 7.06 -10.02
C HIS A 101 12.68 7.90 -8.74
N PRO A 102 11.55 8.59 -8.63
CA PRO A 102 11.19 9.30 -7.40
C PRO A 102 10.89 8.30 -6.28
N LYS A 103 11.06 8.74 -5.04
CA LYS A 103 10.72 7.93 -3.86
C LYS A 103 9.27 7.47 -3.91
N LYS A 104 9.04 6.18 -3.64
CA LYS A 104 7.73 5.54 -3.61
C LYS A 104 7.20 5.47 -2.19
N ILE A 105 6.66 6.58 -1.71
CA ILE A 105 6.27 6.77 -0.33
C ILE A 105 4.74 6.72 -0.21
N LEU A 106 4.24 5.81 0.62
CA LEU A 106 2.86 5.80 1.11
C LEU A 106 2.82 6.58 2.43
N ILE A 107 1.90 7.53 2.55
CA ILE A 107 1.70 8.32 3.77
C ILE A 107 0.26 8.18 4.21
N LEU A 108 0.06 7.75 5.46
CA LEU A 108 -1.21 7.81 6.16
C LEU A 108 -1.15 8.98 7.15
N ASP A 109 -1.98 9.99 6.94
CA ASP A 109 -2.17 11.12 7.87
C ASP A 109 -3.44 10.86 8.68
N ARG A 110 -3.24 10.33 9.89
CA ARG A 110 -4.29 9.89 10.78
C ARG A 110 -5.23 11.00 11.20
N LEU A 111 -4.68 12.16 11.57
CA LEU A 111 -5.47 13.25 12.14
C LEU A 111 -6.36 13.91 11.09
N ASN A 112 -5.86 14.02 9.88
CA ASN A 112 -6.59 14.62 8.76
C ASN A 112 -7.45 13.60 7.98
N GLY A 113 -7.28 12.30 8.24
CA GLY A 113 -8.00 11.23 7.51
C GLY A 113 -7.59 11.13 6.04
N ILE A 114 -6.32 11.47 5.74
CA ILE A 114 -5.80 11.56 4.37
C ILE A 114 -4.77 10.47 4.11
N ILE A 115 -4.83 9.90 2.91
CA ILE A 115 -3.81 8.97 2.40
C ILE A 115 -3.16 9.54 1.16
N THR A 116 -1.83 9.41 1.07
CA THR A 116 -1.06 9.78 -0.12
C THR A 116 -0.37 8.57 -0.68
N PHE A 117 -0.68 8.23 -1.93
CA PHE A 117 -0.05 7.15 -2.68
C PHE A 117 1.13 7.65 -3.49
N PRO A 118 2.17 6.83 -3.68
CA PRO A 118 3.22 7.16 -4.65
C PRO A 118 2.65 7.20 -6.07
N GLY A 119 3.13 8.12 -6.87
CA GLY A 119 2.76 8.20 -8.28
C GLY A 119 3.29 7.01 -9.10
N PHE A 120 2.60 6.67 -10.19
CA PHE A 120 3.08 5.65 -11.13
C PHE A 120 4.30 6.18 -11.90
N LEU A 121 5.35 5.37 -12.03
CA LEU A 121 6.64 5.75 -12.66
C LEU A 121 7.15 7.11 -12.13
N TYR A 122 7.25 8.11 -12.97
CA TYR A 122 7.64 9.48 -12.63
C TYR A 122 6.44 10.38 -12.28
N GLY A 123 5.24 9.80 -12.17
CA GLY A 123 4.01 10.53 -11.86
C GLY A 123 4.03 11.16 -10.47
N LYS A 124 3.23 12.21 -10.29
CA LYS A 124 3.06 12.88 -8.99
C LYS A 124 2.31 11.98 -8.01
N PRO A 125 2.61 12.08 -6.70
CA PRO A 125 1.81 11.44 -5.66
C PRO A 125 0.33 11.81 -5.76
N ILE A 126 -0.53 10.89 -5.33
CA ILE A 126 -1.99 11.07 -5.34
C ILE A 126 -2.46 11.10 -3.90
N THR A 127 -3.06 12.21 -3.50
CA THR A 127 -3.62 12.42 -2.16
C THR A 127 -5.13 12.40 -2.22
N MET A 128 -5.77 11.70 -1.27
CA MET A 128 -7.23 11.59 -1.18
C MET A 128 -7.68 11.34 0.25
N SER A 129 -8.99 11.47 0.52
CA SER A 129 -9.59 11.00 1.77
C SER A 129 -9.47 9.50 1.92
N PHE A 130 -9.17 9.00 3.12
CA PHE A 130 -9.10 7.57 3.37
C PHE A 130 -10.44 6.86 3.14
N GLU A 131 -11.56 7.55 3.36
CA GLU A 131 -12.91 7.02 3.10
C GLU A 131 -13.18 6.72 1.62
N GLU A 132 -12.45 7.38 0.71
CA GLU A 132 -12.58 7.17 -0.74
C GLU A 132 -11.71 6.02 -1.25
N VAL A 133 -10.85 5.47 -0.42
CA VAL A 133 -9.96 4.37 -0.80
C VAL A 133 -10.76 3.08 -0.97
N LEU A 134 -10.59 2.45 -2.12
CA LEU A 134 -11.09 1.11 -2.37
C LEU A 134 -9.99 0.09 -2.10
N ALA A 135 -10.25 -0.87 -1.24
CA ALA A 135 -9.32 -1.96 -0.95
C ALA A 135 -9.84 -3.28 -1.51
N GLU A 136 -8.98 -4.05 -2.15
CA GLU A 136 -9.30 -5.40 -2.62
C GLU A 136 -8.14 -6.38 -2.34
N VAL A 137 -8.46 -7.64 -2.14
CA VAL A 137 -7.46 -8.71 -2.05
C VAL A 137 -7.23 -9.25 -3.46
N ARG A 138 -5.97 -9.23 -3.91
CA ARG A 138 -5.54 -9.77 -5.20
C ARG A 138 -4.68 -11.01 -5.02
N GLY A 139 -4.87 -11.98 -5.90
CA GLY A 139 -4.14 -13.26 -5.84
C GLY A 139 -4.75 -14.25 -4.84
N GLY A 140 -4.07 -15.35 -4.56
CA GLY A 140 -4.41 -16.27 -3.47
C GLY A 140 -5.04 -17.60 -3.83
N TYR A 141 -5.49 -17.84 -5.04
CA TYR A 141 -5.88 -19.19 -5.46
C TYR A 141 -4.79 -19.78 -6.36
N GLY A 142 -3.88 -20.57 -5.78
CA GLY A 142 -2.88 -21.34 -6.50
C GLY A 142 -1.48 -20.75 -6.64
N ALA A 143 -1.26 -19.47 -6.39
CA ALA A 143 0.05 -18.80 -6.53
C ALA A 143 0.69 -18.34 -5.20
N GLY A 144 0.14 -18.71 -4.07
CA GLY A 144 0.80 -18.60 -2.75
C GLY A 144 0.85 -17.24 -2.09
N MET A 145 0.65 -16.11 -2.77
CA MET A 145 0.72 -14.79 -2.14
C MET A 145 -0.49 -13.93 -2.50
N ALA A 146 -1.37 -13.73 -1.52
CA ALA A 146 -2.41 -12.72 -1.62
C ALA A 146 -1.82 -11.35 -1.24
N THR A 147 -2.18 -10.32 -1.98
CA THR A 147 -1.74 -8.94 -1.73
C THR A 147 -2.93 -8.02 -1.51
N LEU A 148 -2.76 -7.01 -0.67
CA LEU A 148 -3.72 -5.93 -0.52
C LEU A 148 -3.47 -4.89 -1.61
N ALA A 149 -4.46 -4.65 -2.45
CA ALA A 149 -4.43 -3.58 -3.43
C ALA A 149 -5.34 -2.43 -2.99
N LEU A 150 -4.77 -1.23 -2.95
CA LEU A 150 -5.48 0.01 -2.65
C LEU A 150 -5.70 0.78 -3.95
N LEU A 151 -6.93 1.21 -4.19
CA LEU A 151 -7.31 1.88 -5.44
C LEU A 151 -8.00 3.21 -5.15
N HIS A 152 -7.77 4.16 -6.05
CA HIS A 152 -8.57 5.37 -6.12
C HIS A 152 -9.87 5.10 -6.89
N GLN A 153 -11.00 5.66 -6.45
CA GLN A 153 -12.32 5.45 -7.08
C GLN A 153 -12.36 5.77 -8.58
N ASN A 154 -11.59 6.77 -9.02
CA ASN A 154 -11.59 7.29 -10.39
C ASN A 154 -10.32 6.99 -11.19
N LYS A 155 -9.38 6.20 -10.63
CA LYS A 155 -8.11 5.89 -11.30
C LYS A 155 -7.85 4.40 -11.29
N LEU A 156 -7.31 3.91 -12.40
CA LEU A 156 -6.91 2.51 -12.57
C LEU A 156 -5.65 2.14 -11.78
N THR A 157 -4.99 3.13 -11.17
CA THR A 157 -3.76 2.92 -10.41
C THR A 157 -4.07 2.23 -9.10
N ALA A 158 -3.53 1.04 -8.93
CA ALA A 158 -3.53 0.30 -7.69
C ALA A 158 -2.15 0.41 -7.05
N TYR A 159 -2.14 0.63 -5.74
CA TYR A 159 -0.96 0.48 -4.91
C TYR A 159 -1.06 -0.84 -4.15
N SER A 160 -0.03 -1.67 -4.22
CA SER A 160 0.02 -2.94 -3.48
C SER A 160 0.71 -2.67 -2.15
N ALA A 161 0.02 -2.91 -1.05
CA ALA A 161 0.57 -2.72 0.30
C ALA A 161 0.60 -4.06 1.03
N ILE A 162 1.77 -4.40 1.57
CA ILE A 162 1.95 -5.53 2.49
C ILE A 162 2.57 -4.96 3.75
N LEU A 163 1.74 -4.71 4.75
CA LEU A 163 2.19 -4.20 6.06
C LEU A 163 2.26 -5.31 7.12
N GLU A 164 1.48 -6.35 6.92
CA GLU A 164 1.25 -7.45 7.84
C GLU A 164 1.30 -8.79 7.10
N SER A 165 1.21 -9.89 7.84
CA SER A 165 1.29 -11.24 7.29
C SER A 165 0.15 -11.60 6.32
N THR A 166 -1.03 -10.99 6.48
CA THR A 166 -2.17 -11.19 5.60
C THR A 166 -2.74 -9.87 5.06
N PRO A 167 -3.38 -9.87 3.87
CA PRO A 167 -4.04 -8.68 3.34
C PRO A 167 -5.13 -8.11 4.25
N LEU A 168 -5.87 -8.99 4.95
CA LEU A 168 -6.93 -8.57 5.87
C LEU A 168 -6.37 -7.92 7.13
N GLN A 169 -5.25 -8.43 7.65
CA GLN A 169 -4.55 -7.79 8.78
C GLN A 169 -3.97 -6.43 8.37
N SER A 170 -3.37 -6.34 7.18
CA SER A 170 -2.88 -5.07 6.63
C SER A 170 -4.01 -4.03 6.49
N TRP A 171 -5.16 -4.45 5.96
CA TRP A 171 -6.31 -3.56 5.86
C TRP A 171 -6.88 -3.18 7.22
N SER A 172 -7.05 -4.14 8.13
CA SER A 172 -7.50 -3.89 9.51
C SER A 172 -6.57 -2.94 10.25
N PHE A 173 -5.24 -3.07 10.06
CA PHE A 173 -4.27 -2.14 10.59
C PHE A 173 -4.48 -0.71 10.06
N MET A 174 -4.63 -0.56 8.74
CA MET A 174 -4.84 0.75 8.12
C MET A 174 -6.14 1.39 8.62
N VAL A 175 -7.24 0.64 8.65
CA VAL A 175 -8.54 1.13 9.14
C VAL A 175 -8.44 1.54 10.62
N TRP A 176 -7.76 0.74 11.45
CA TRP A 176 -7.55 1.08 12.86
C TRP A 176 -6.68 2.32 13.02
N TYR A 177 -5.54 2.36 12.33
CA TYR A 177 -4.64 3.50 12.41
C TYR A 177 -5.30 4.80 11.96
N MET A 178 -6.09 4.75 10.90
CA MET A 178 -6.80 5.93 10.36
C MET A 178 -8.04 6.34 11.16
N ASP A 179 -8.48 5.50 12.12
CA ASP A 179 -9.52 5.88 13.08
C ASP A 179 -8.91 6.70 14.22
N LYS A 180 -8.88 8.01 14.06
CA LYS A 180 -8.33 8.94 15.07
C LYS A 180 -9.08 8.92 16.41
N ASN A 181 -10.30 8.41 16.41
CA ASN A 181 -11.14 8.34 17.61
C ASN A 181 -10.86 7.07 18.44
N ARG A 182 -10.14 6.09 17.88
CA ARG A 182 -9.66 4.91 18.60
C ARG A 182 -8.28 5.14 19.22
N PRO A 183 -7.88 4.34 20.22
CA PRO A 183 -6.47 4.26 20.62
C PRO A 183 -5.58 3.87 19.45
N LEU A 184 -4.30 4.22 19.51
CA LEU A 184 -3.30 3.76 18.52
C LEU A 184 -3.27 2.22 18.44
N PRO A 185 -3.02 1.64 17.26
CA PRO A 185 -2.96 0.19 17.06
C PRO A 185 -1.95 -0.48 18.02
N PRO A 186 -2.04 -1.81 18.21
CA PRO A 186 -1.06 -2.53 19.00
C PRO A 186 0.35 -2.40 18.40
N GLY A 187 1.38 -2.48 19.26
CA GLY A 187 2.77 -2.44 18.87
C GLY A 187 3.58 -1.42 19.65
N LYS A 188 4.80 -1.84 20.06
CA LYS A 188 5.71 -1.03 20.89
C LYS A 188 6.16 0.27 20.21
N VAL A 189 6.12 0.33 18.90
CA VAL A 189 6.49 1.53 18.14
C VAL A 189 5.58 2.72 18.44
N PHE A 190 4.34 2.46 18.85
CA PHE A 190 3.36 3.49 19.21
C PHE A 190 3.38 3.87 20.69
N ASP A 191 4.06 3.10 21.56
CA ASP A 191 4.04 3.32 23.00
C ASP A 191 4.45 4.75 23.42
N PRO A 192 5.48 5.38 22.81
CA PRO A 192 5.85 6.76 23.13
C PRO A 192 4.75 7.80 22.84
N TYR A 193 3.81 7.46 21.97
CA TYR A 193 2.77 8.38 21.49
C TYR A 193 1.40 8.13 22.12
N ARG A 194 1.20 6.99 22.84
CA ARG A 194 -0.10 6.59 23.40
C ARG A 194 -0.64 7.61 24.40
N GLN A 195 0.20 8.13 25.29
CA GLN A 195 -0.22 9.12 26.26
C GLN A 195 -0.70 10.41 25.59
N LYS A 196 0.04 10.89 24.60
CA LYS A 196 -0.32 12.08 23.81
C LYS A 196 -1.64 11.88 23.06
N ASP A 197 -1.83 10.71 22.42
CA ASP A 197 -3.07 10.36 21.71
C ASP A 197 -4.25 10.28 22.69
N TYR A 198 -4.04 9.68 23.87
CA TYR A 198 -5.06 9.61 24.93
C TYR A 198 -5.50 11.00 25.39
N GLU A 199 -4.54 11.90 25.70
CA GLU A 199 -4.84 13.26 26.12
C GLU A 199 -5.60 14.05 25.06
N ARG A 200 -5.24 13.88 23.79
CA ARG A 200 -5.97 14.48 22.68
C ARG A 200 -7.42 13.99 22.68
N ARG A 201 -7.65 12.68 22.67
CA ARG A 201 -9.01 12.10 22.66
C ARG A 201 -9.81 12.48 23.91
N LYS A 202 -9.16 12.58 25.08
CA LYS A 202 -9.79 13.05 26.31
C LYS A 202 -10.26 14.50 26.18
N LYS A 203 -9.45 15.39 25.61
CA LYS A 203 -9.85 16.78 25.34
C LYS A 203 -11.04 16.88 24.37
N GLU A 204 -11.12 15.94 23.42
CA GLU A 204 -12.22 15.83 22.47
C GLU A 204 -13.47 15.12 23.02
N GLY A 205 -13.44 14.68 24.30
CA GLY A 205 -14.56 14.00 24.96
C GLY A 205 -14.74 12.55 24.54
N PHE A 206 -13.67 11.86 24.11
CA PHE A 206 -13.69 10.49 23.61
C PHE A 206 -14.75 10.26 22.53
N PRO A 207 -14.56 10.85 21.36
CA PRO A 207 -15.53 10.73 20.28
C PRO A 207 -15.68 9.26 19.85
N LYS A 208 -16.88 8.91 19.35
CA LYS A 208 -17.16 7.55 18.87
C LYS A 208 -16.22 7.19 17.71
N PRO A 209 -15.81 5.90 17.64
CA PRO A 209 -15.01 5.39 16.52
C PRO A 209 -15.65 5.72 15.16
N LEU A 210 -14.80 6.08 14.18
CA LEU A 210 -15.23 6.40 12.81
C LEU A 210 -15.61 5.12 12.04
N TYR A 211 -14.89 4.03 12.29
CA TYR A 211 -15.06 2.77 11.58
C TYR A 211 -15.54 1.66 12.51
N GLN A 212 -16.28 0.70 11.96
CA GLN A 212 -16.76 -0.46 12.70
C GLN A 212 -15.61 -1.46 12.96
N SER A 213 -15.76 -2.27 14.00
CA SER A 213 -14.87 -3.38 14.30
C SER A 213 -15.69 -4.64 14.57
N TRP A 214 -15.27 -5.78 14.00
CA TRP A 214 -15.83 -7.11 14.31
C TRP A 214 -15.05 -7.80 15.44
N ILE A 215 -13.93 -7.25 15.82
CA ILE A 215 -13.11 -7.75 16.93
C ILE A 215 -13.22 -6.80 18.13
N ALA A 216 -12.95 -7.33 19.33
CA ALA A 216 -12.78 -6.48 20.50
C ALA A 216 -11.54 -5.60 20.31
N THR A 217 -11.74 -4.31 20.26
CA THR A 217 -10.66 -3.31 20.26
C THR A 217 -10.66 -2.64 21.64
N PRO A 218 -9.49 -2.28 22.19
CA PRO A 218 -9.47 -1.49 23.41
C PRO A 218 -10.24 -0.21 23.14
N GLU A 219 -11.41 -0.11 23.72
CA GLU A 219 -12.16 1.12 23.74
C GLU A 219 -11.70 1.96 24.94
N ASN A 220 -11.99 3.23 24.90
CA ASN A 220 -11.63 4.13 25.97
C ASN A 220 -12.29 3.63 27.27
N PRO A 221 -11.61 3.72 28.42
CA PRO A 221 -12.20 3.43 29.72
C PRO A 221 -13.35 4.37 30.03
#